data_9c65b904584cb0c3b38668f01fff68b2
#
_entry.id   9c65b904584cb0c3b38668f01fff68b2
#
_cell.length_a   1.000
_cell.length_b   1.000
_cell.length_c   1.000
_cell.angle_alpha   90.00
_cell.angle_beta   90.00
_cell.angle_gamma   90.00
#
_symmetry.space_group_name_H-M   'P 1'
#
loop_
_entity.id
_entity.type
_entity.pdbx_description
1 polymer ?
#
loop_
_entity_poly.entity_id
_entity_poly.type
_entity_poly.pdbx_seq_one_letter_code
_entity_poly.pdbx_strand_id
1 'polypeptide(L)'
;MLAAKTVLYAFCALFLLLDAVRSDSVLIHNNGRHHAHMKCASKNDKIGGNDGVWIEPHKSLSWRFGPGFFGGTIFWCDMDWYGRSYHWDVYRQGWWIPDPVWTIKDDGVYDIGMVKRVNLYSG
;
A
#
# COMPACT_ATOMS: atom_id res chain seq x y z
N MET A 1 -18.72 -29.31 -29.00
CA MET A 1 -19.51 -28.16 -28.59
C MET A 1 -19.82 -28.13 -27.12
N LEU A 2 -20.26 -29.22 -26.51
CA LEU A 2 -20.49 -29.31 -25.08
C LEU A 2 -19.21 -29.08 -24.26
N ALA A 3 -18.08 -29.57 -24.74
CA ALA A 3 -16.78 -29.39 -24.10
C ALA A 3 -16.31 -27.93 -24.04
N ALA A 4 -16.61 -27.12 -25.06
CA ALA A 4 -16.24 -25.70 -25.07
C ALA A 4 -17.04 -24.87 -24.06
N LYS A 5 -18.32 -25.16 -23.89
CA LYS A 5 -19.15 -24.50 -22.88
C LYS A 5 -18.72 -24.87 -21.47
N THR A 6 -18.40 -26.13 -21.21
CA THR A 6 -17.92 -26.60 -19.91
C THR A 6 -16.59 -25.94 -19.53
N VAL A 7 -15.67 -25.80 -20.47
CA VAL A 7 -14.39 -25.12 -20.27
C VAL A 7 -14.61 -23.64 -19.95
N LEU A 8 -15.52 -22.98 -20.62
CA LEU A 8 -15.83 -21.58 -20.39
C LEU A 8 -16.39 -21.34 -18.98
N TYR A 9 -17.31 -22.18 -18.52
CA TYR A 9 -17.86 -22.08 -17.16
C TYR A 9 -16.79 -22.34 -16.09
N ALA A 10 -15.93 -23.32 -16.28
CA ALA A 10 -14.83 -23.59 -15.38
C ALA A 10 -13.86 -22.40 -15.29
N PHE A 11 -13.60 -21.74 -16.39
CA PHE A 11 -12.75 -20.56 -16.44
C PHE A 11 -13.37 -19.38 -15.70
N CYS A 12 -14.66 -19.12 -15.86
CA CYS A 12 -15.38 -18.08 -15.14
C CYS A 12 -15.42 -18.34 -13.63
N ALA A 13 -15.66 -19.58 -13.23
CA ALA A 13 -15.67 -19.96 -11.82
C ALA A 13 -14.30 -19.79 -11.18
N LEU A 14 -13.22 -20.17 -11.88
CA LEU A 14 -11.86 -19.98 -11.42
C LEU A 14 -11.51 -18.49 -11.29
N PHE A 15 -11.94 -17.67 -12.23
CA PHE A 15 -11.74 -16.22 -12.22
C PHE A 15 -12.42 -15.57 -11.01
N LEU A 16 -13.65 -15.96 -10.71
CA LEU A 16 -14.39 -15.49 -9.54
C LEU A 16 -13.73 -15.91 -8.23
N LEU A 17 -13.19 -17.13 -8.16
CA LEU A 17 -12.45 -17.61 -7.00
C LEU A 17 -11.15 -16.81 -6.79
N LEU A 18 -10.44 -16.46 -7.85
CA LEU A 18 -9.24 -15.64 -7.78
C LEU A 18 -9.55 -14.23 -7.29
N ASP A 19 -10.66 -13.64 -7.72
CA ASP A 19 -11.12 -12.35 -7.21
C ASP A 19 -11.49 -12.42 -5.73
N ALA A 20 -12.14 -13.50 -5.29
CA ALA A 20 -12.54 -13.70 -3.91
C ALA A 20 -11.35 -13.85 -2.94
N VAL A 21 -10.22 -14.39 -3.43
CA VAL A 21 -9.00 -14.58 -2.64
C VAL A 21 -7.92 -13.55 -2.94
N ARG A 22 -8.26 -12.52 -3.73
CA ARG A 22 -7.35 -11.46 -4.09
C ARG A 22 -6.87 -10.72 -2.84
N SER A 23 -5.55 -10.57 -2.72
CA SER A 23 -4.96 -9.73 -1.70
C SER A 23 -4.77 -8.31 -2.23
N ASP A 24 -4.93 -7.34 -1.34
CA ASP A 24 -4.57 -5.96 -1.62
C ASP A 24 -3.10 -5.73 -1.24
N SER A 25 -2.51 -4.69 -1.78
CA SER A 25 -1.12 -4.35 -1.47
C SER A 25 -0.95 -2.84 -1.31
N VAL A 26 0.11 -2.47 -0.60
CA VAL A 26 0.58 -1.08 -0.52
C VAL A 26 2.01 -1.05 -1.02
N LEU A 27 2.34 -0.05 -1.82
CA LEU A 27 3.70 0.22 -2.27
C LEU A 27 4.06 1.66 -1.92
N ILE A 28 5.20 1.84 -1.27
CA ILE A 28 5.76 3.16 -0.97
C ILE A 28 7.14 3.22 -1.58
N HIS A 29 7.32 4.13 -2.52
CA HIS A 29 8.59 4.34 -3.21
C HIS A 29 9.23 5.64 -2.76
N ASN A 30 10.50 5.58 -2.37
CA ASN A 30 11.26 6.77 -1.98
C ASN A 30 12.03 7.32 -3.18
N ASN A 31 11.50 8.37 -3.75
CA ASN A 31 12.15 9.08 -4.86
C ASN A 31 12.72 10.43 -4.41
N GLY A 32 12.96 10.56 -3.11
CA GLY A 32 13.59 11.73 -2.51
C GLY A 32 15.09 11.51 -2.27
N ARG A 33 15.74 12.52 -1.69
CA ARG A 33 17.17 12.50 -1.43
C ARG A 33 17.54 11.92 -0.07
N HIS A 34 16.58 11.81 0.84
CA HIS A 34 16.81 11.39 2.21
C HIS A 34 16.26 9.99 2.47
N HIS A 35 16.81 9.32 3.48
CA HIS A 35 16.24 8.07 4.00
C HIS A 35 14.89 8.37 4.63
N ALA A 36 13.92 7.49 4.42
CA ALA A 36 12.64 7.55 5.09
C ALA A 36 12.55 6.42 6.11
N HIS A 37 12.34 6.73 7.37
CA HIS A 37 12.07 5.72 8.38
C HIS A 37 10.56 5.55 8.53
N MET A 38 10.06 4.37 8.18
CA MET A 38 8.63 4.09 8.12
C MET A 38 8.21 3.16 9.23
N LYS A 39 7.20 3.57 9.98
CA LYS A 39 6.46 2.71 10.89
C LYS A 39 5.03 2.62 10.38
N CYS A 40 4.72 1.55 9.69
CA CYS A 40 3.40 1.34 9.12
C CYS A 40 2.69 0.24 9.88
N ALA A 41 1.41 0.43 10.12
CA ALA A 41 0.64 -0.48 10.96
C ALA A 41 -0.84 -0.44 10.59
N SER A 42 -1.53 -1.50 10.97
CA SER A 42 -2.96 -1.54 11.12
C SER A 42 -3.29 -1.84 12.58
N LYS A 43 -4.57 -1.99 12.89
CA LYS A 43 -5.00 -2.34 14.24
C LYS A 43 -4.32 -3.61 14.78
N ASN A 44 -4.03 -4.57 13.89
CA ASN A 44 -3.54 -5.89 14.27
C ASN A 44 -2.13 -6.21 13.79
N ASP A 45 -1.57 -5.41 12.88
CA ASP A 45 -0.29 -5.71 12.25
C ASP A 45 0.66 -4.52 12.29
N LYS A 46 1.94 -4.82 12.43
CA LYS A 46 3.04 -3.85 12.30
C LYS A 46 3.96 -4.29 11.20
N ILE A 47 4.14 -3.44 10.20
CA ILE A 47 4.99 -3.75 9.06
C ILE A 47 6.45 -3.51 9.44
N GLY A 48 7.26 -4.58 9.35
CA GLY A 48 8.66 -4.53 9.78
C GLY A 48 8.87 -4.59 11.28
N GLY A 49 7.82 -4.95 12.04
CA GLY A 49 7.90 -5.06 13.49
C GLY A 49 7.89 -3.71 14.21
N ASN A 50 8.34 -3.71 15.45
CA ASN A 50 8.32 -2.51 16.31
C ASN A 50 9.30 -1.43 15.87
N ASP A 51 10.40 -1.82 15.22
CA ASP A 51 11.46 -0.89 14.81
C ASP A 51 11.18 -0.20 13.48
N GLY A 52 10.16 -0.67 12.73
CA GLY A 52 9.84 -0.14 11.43
C GLY A 52 10.85 -0.53 10.35
N VAL A 53 10.82 0.19 9.23
CA VAL A 53 11.63 -0.09 8.05
C VAL A 53 12.24 1.21 7.52
N TRP A 54 13.51 1.17 7.16
CA TRP A 54 14.17 2.25 6.44
C TRP A 54 14.01 2.07 4.94
N ILE A 55 13.58 3.12 4.25
CA ILE A 55 13.54 3.14 2.80
C ILE A 55 14.62 4.11 2.31
N GLU A 56 15.68 3.55 1.76
CA GLU A 56 16.74 4.33 1.13
C GLU A 56 16.25 5.03 -0.13
N PRO A 57 16.89 6.11 -0.59
CA PRO A 57 16.57 6.72 -1.87
C PRO A 57 16.56 5.69 -3.01
N HIS A 58 15.54 5.74 -3.86
CA HIS A 58 15.29 4.84 -4.98
C HIS A 58 14.91 3.41 -4.60
N LYS A 59 14.61 3.17 -3.30
CA LYS A 59 14.11 1.89 -2.81
C LYS A 59 12.64 2.00 -2.48
N SER A 60 12.01 0.84 -2.27
CA SER A 60 10.58 0.76 -2.00
C SER A 60 10.30 -0.15 -0.82
N LEU A 61 9.21 0.13 -0.14
CA LEU A 61 8.58 -0.74 0.84
C LEU A 61 7.24 -1.18 0.29
N SER A 62 6.97 -2.47 0.34
CA SER A 62 5.66 -2.99 -0.05
C SER A 62 5.24 -4.14 0.85
N TRP A 63 3.94 -4.29 1.01
CA TRP A 63 3.38 -5.45 1.70
C TRP A 63 2.02 -5.79 1.11
N ARG A 64 1.61 -7.04 1.33
CA ARG A 64 0.30 -7.54 0.93
C ARG A 64 -0.48 -7.98 2.16
N PHE A 65 -1.78 -7.87 2.08
CA PHE A 65 -2.68 -8.32 3.13
C PHE A 65 -3.92 -8.95 2.50
N GLY A 66 -4.42 -10.00 3.14
CA GLY A 66 -5.50 -10.80 2.60
C GLY A 66 -6.88 -10.15 2.75
N PRO A 67 -7.86 -10.62 1.97
CA PRO A 67 -9.26 -10.30 2.19
C PRO A 67 -9.75 -10.94 3.50
N GLY A 68 -10.85 -10.42 4.04
CA GLY A 68 -11.48 -11.05 5.19
C GLY A 68 -11.33 -10.28 6.49
N PHE A 69 -10.85 -9.08 6.42
CA PHE A 69 -10.91 -8.18 7.56
C PHE A 69 -12.30 -7.56 7.59
N PHE A 70 -13.16 -8.08 8.47
CA PHE A 70 -14.47 -7.51 8.68
C PHE A 70 -14.32 -6.20 9.44
N GLY A 71 -14.98 -5.13 8.95
CA GLY A 71 -15.10 -3.90 9.67
C GLY A 71 -14.08 -2.81 9.37
N GLY A 72 -13.50 -2.82 8.19
CA GLY A 72 -12.76 -1.66 7.70
C GLY A 72 -11.29 -1.64 8.09
N THR A 73 -10.46 -2.36 7.35
CA THR A 73 -9.01 -2.31 7.50
C THR A 73 -8.48 -0.94 7.10
N ILE A 74 -7.69 -0.35 7.97
CA ILE A 74 -6.94 0.88 7.70
C ILE A 74 -5.48 0.58 8.01
N PHE A 75 -4.60 0.88 7.05
CA PHE A 75 -3.16 0.97 7.29
C PHE A 75 -2.76 2.42 7.30
N TRP A 76 -1.97 2.79 8.28
CA TRP A 76 -1.36 4.11 8.39
C TRP A 76 0.14 3.99 8.47
N CYS A 77 0.84 5.05 8.15
CA CYS A 77 2.29 5.12 8.33
C CYS A 77 2.66 6.37 9.11
N ASP A 78 3.64 6.19 10.00
CA ASP A 78 4.40 7.25 10.60
C ASP A 78 5.76 7.29 9.92
N MET A 79 6.13 8.42 9.36
CA MET A 79 7.39 8.57 8.64
C MET A 79 8.26 9.62 9.30
N ASP A 80 9.50 9.25 9.60
CA ASP A 80 10.52 10.21 9.95
C ASP A 80 11.29 10.58 8.69
N TRP A 81 11.27 11.84 8.38
CA TRP A 81 11.89 12.41 7.19
C TRP A 81 12.61 13.70 7.55
N TYR A 82 13.91 13.71 7.34
CA TYR A 82 14.75 14.89 7.56
C TYR A 82 14.50 15.57 8.91
N GLY A 83 14.46 14.75 9.98
CA GLY A 83 14.28 15.23 11.35
C GLY A 83 12.86 15.57 11.75
N ARG A 84 11.86 15.32 10.90
CA ARG A 84 10.46 15.57 11.18
C ARG A 84 9.62 14.33 11.02
N SER A 85 8.50 14.28 11.73
CA SER A 85 7.57 13.14 11.70
C SER A 85 6.29 13.53 10.97
N TYR A 86 5.81 12.59 10.16
CA TYR A 86 4.59 12.74 9.36
C TYR A 86 3.73 11.50 9.52
N HIS A 87 2.43 11.67 9.45
CA HIS A 87 1.46 10.58 9.62
C HIS A 87 0.38 10.69 8.56
N TRP A 88 0.08 9.58 7.87
CA TRP A 88 -1.06 9.54 6.94
C TRP A 88 -1.55 8.11 6.76
N ASP A 89 -2.83 7.98 6.35
CA ASP A 89 -3.39 6.69 5.98
C ASP A 89 -2.91 6.29 4.58
N VAL A 90 -2.30 5.12 4.49
CA VAL A 90 -1.78 4.61 3.20
C VAL A 90 -2.76 3.67 2.52
N TYR A 91 -3.71 3.12 3.27
CA TYR A 91 -4.77 2.28 2.75
C TYR A 91 -5.99 2.37 3.66
N ARG A 92 -7.15 2.42 3.04
CA ARG A 92 -8.42 2.31 3.73
C ARG A 92 -9.34 1.41 2.93
N GLN A 93 -9.92 0.41 3.57
CA GLN A 93 -10.90 -0.47 2.92
C GLN A 93 -12.05 0.35 2.36
N GLY A 94 -12.42 0.05 1.12
CA GLY A 94 -13.45 0.82 0.42
C GLY A 94 -12.92 1.94 -0.46
N TRP A 95 -11.61 2.19 -0.45
CA TRP A 95 -11.02 3.12 -1.40
C TRP A 95 -11.13 2.58 -2.84
N TRP A 96 -11.20 3.49 -3.79
CA TRP A 96 -11.24 3.20 -5.23
C TRP A 96 -10.04 2.42 -5.73
N ILE A 97 -8.91 2.60 -5.08
CA ILE A 97 -7.64 2.02 -5.49
C ILE A 97 -7.32 0.88 -4.56
N PRO A 98 -7.43 -0.38 -5.02
CA PRO A 98 -7.15 -1.55 -4.18
C PRO A 98 -5.68 -1.71 -3.81
N ASP A 99 -4.78 -1.22 -4.66
CA ASP A 99 -3.33 -1.34 -4.48
C ASP A 99 -2.71 0.06 -4.54
N PRO A 100 -2.83 0.88 -3.47
CA PRO A 100 -2.30 2.23 -3.50
C PRO A 100 -0.78 2.25 -3.63
N VAL A 101 -0.30 3.19 -4.44
CA VAL A 101 1.11 3.47 -4.64
C VAL A 101 1.39 4.89 -4.16
N TRP A 102 2.37 5.00 -3.27
CA TRP A 102 2.81 6.28 -2.74
C TRP A 102 4.22 6.58 -3.20
N THR A 103 4.48 7.81 -3.59
CA THR A 103 5.79 8.26 -3.99
C THR A 103 6.23 9.40 -3.09
N ILE A 104 7.35 9.20 -2.39
CA ILE A 104 7.98 10.22 -1.57
C ILE A 104 8.90 11.01 -2.49
N LYS A 105 8.71 12.32 -2.53
CA LYS A 105 9.61 13.28 -3.17
C LYS A 105 10.09 14.25 -2.11
N ASP A 106 11.06 15.10 -2.45
CA ASP A 106 11.64 16.03 -1.47
C ASP A 106 10.64 17.02 -0.89
N ASP A 107 9.57 17.34 -1.62
CA ASP A 107 8.57 18.32 -1.20
C ASP A 107 7.25 17.73 -0.72
N GLY A 108 7.08 16.43 -0.83
CA GLY A 108 5.81 15.82 -0.45
C GLY A 108 5.71 14.34 -0.72
N VAL A 109 4.62 13.78 -0.23
CA VAL A 109 4.22 12.41 -0.55
C VAL A 109 3.01 12.48 -1.48
N TYR A 110 3.11 11.76 -2.59
CA TYR A 110 2.15 11.79 -3.69
C TYR A 110 1.44 10.45 -3.81
N ASP A 111 0.14 10.50 -4.11
CA ASP A 111 -0.63 9.31 -4.40
C ASP A 111 -0.38 8.79 -5.83
N ILE A 112 -1.06 7.71 -6.21
CA ILE A 112 -0.89 7.09 -7.54
C ILE A 112 -1.25 8.04 -8.69
N GLY A 113 -2.16 8.98 -8.45
CA GLY A 113 -2.52 10.03 -9.43
C GLY A 113 -1.58 11.22 -9.41
N MET A 114 -0.48 11.13 -8.68
CA MET A 114 0.52 12.20 -8.51
C MET A 114 -0.06 13.47 -7.87
N VAL A 115 -1.06 13.30 -7.02
CA VAL A 115 -1.58 14.37 -6.18
C VAL A 115 -0.83 14.37 -4.86
N LYS A 116 -0.32 15.52 -4.46
CA LYS A 116 0.39 15.68 -3.19
C LYS A 116 -0.61 15.58 -2.02
N ARG A 117 -0.39 14.61 -1.15
CA ARG A 117 -1.23 14.37 0.02
C ARG A 117 -0.57 14.78 1.33
N VAL A 118 0.74 14.82 1.37
CA VAL A 118 1.52 15.23 2.54
C VAL A 118 2.56 16.24 2.08
N ASN A 119 2.62 17.39 2.75
CA ASN A 119 3.67 18.37 2.51
C ASN A 119 4.88 18.03 3.37
N LEU A 120 6.03 17.87 2.73
CA LEU A 120 7.29 17.64 3.43
C LEU A 120 8.11 18.91 3.49
N TYR A 121 8.78 19.07 4.62
CA TYR A 121 9.77 20.12 4.77
C TYR A 121 11.11 19.62 4.28
N SER A 122 11.68 20.31 3.31
CA SER A 122 12.93 19.89 2.68
C SER A 122 14.13 20.77 3.05
N GLY A 123 13.99 21.52 4.10
CA GLY A 123 15.05 22.41 4.58
C GLY A 123 15.03 23.78 3.96
#